data_55a2961f6896ca5b16dd064e7e4a2a67
#
_entry.id   55a2961f6896ca5b16dd064e7e4a2a67
#
_cell.length_a   1.000
_cell.length_b   1.000
_cell.length_c   1.000
_cell.angle_alpha   90.00
_cell.angle_beta   90.00
_cell.angle_gamma   90.00
#
_symmetry.space_group_name_H-M   'P 1'
#
loop_
_entity.id
_entity.type
_entity.pdbx_description
1 polymer ?
#
loop_
_entity_poly.entity_id
_entity_poly.type
_entity_poly.pdbx_seq_one_letter_code
_entity_poly.pdbx_strand_id
1 'polypeptide(L)'
;QISTFIGVDTAKEFVEALEKTEKAKGLIIDLRGNPGGLLPNAVFISNMFIEGGNDIVSIIGRNGYRNRIKAQNTDLTIHKPLVVMVDGGSASASEILSGALKDYHKAKILGTKTYGKGMVQQIVPLPNGTGINLTIAKYLTPNGTDINEKGIEPDINVELTIDDMKANNDKQLIMAKK
;
A
#
# COMPACT_ATOMS: atom_id res chain seq x y z
N GLN A 1 10.20 5.75 -5.32
CA GLN A 1 9.54 5.98 -4.02
C GLN A 1 8.18 6.63 -4.21
N ILE A 2 7.19 6.23 -3.43
CA ILE A 2 5.89 6.89 -3.31
C ILE A 2 5.83 7.46 -1.89
N SER A 3 5.92 8.79 -1.77
CA SER A 3 5.97 9.45 -0.46
C SER A 3 4.58 9.60 0.18
N THR A 4 3.52 9.66 -0.65
CA THR A 4 2.13 9.78 -0.21
C THR A 4 1.16 9.38 -1.32
N PHE A 5 -0.05 8.97 -0.95
CA PHE A 5 -1.16 8.74 -1.87
C PHE A 5 -2.19 9.89 -1.89
N ILE A 6 -1.90 11.03 -1.25
CA ILE A 6 -2.84 12.16 -1.16
C ILE A 6 -2.96 12.92 -2.50
N GLY A 7 -1.87 13.00 -3.28
CA GLY A 7 -1.87 13.71 -4.55
C GLY A 7 -2.84 13.09 -5.56
N VAL A 8 -3.66 13.93 -6.22
CA VAL A 8 -4.60 13.48 -7.26
C VAL A 8 -3.87 12.89 -8.46
N ASP A 9 -2.63 13.30 -8.70
CA ASP A 9 -1.79 12.86 -9.83
C ASP A 9 -0.87 11.67 -9.48
N THR A 10 -0.88 11.19 -8.22
CA THR A 10 0.04 10.11 -7.77
C THR A 10 -0.01 8.88 -8.67
N ALA A 11 -1.21 8.47 -9.09
CA ALA A 11 -1.38 7.33 -9.99
C ALA A 11 -0.75 7.59 -11.37
N LYS A 12 -0.93 8.80 -11.91
CA LYS A 12 -0.33 9.21 -13.20
C LYS A 12 1.19 9.29 -13.11
N GLU A 13 1.73 9.92 -12.07
CA GLU A 13 3.17 10.00 -11.82
C GLU A 13 3.80 8.60 -11.70
N PHE A 14 3.06 7.65 -11.11
CA PHE A 14 3.51 6.27 -11.04
C PHE A 14 3.61 5.62 -12.42
N VAL A 15 2.63 5.82 -13.31
CA VAL A 15 2.68 5.32 -14.70
C VAL A 15 3.87 5.92 -15.44
N GLU A 16 4.05 7.24 -15.38
CA GLU A 16 5.19 7.94 -16.01
C GLU A 16 6.55 7.43 -15.48
N ALA A 17 6.61 7.06 -14.20
CA ALA A 17 7.80 6.45 -13.62
C ALA A 17 8.03 5.02 -14.13
N LEU A 18 6.96 4.23 -14.31
CA LEU A 18 7.05 2.88 -14.86
C LEU A 18 7.57 2.86 -16.30
N GLU A 19 7.12 3.78 -17.14
CA GLU A 19 7.59 3.89 -18.53
C GLU A 19 9.12 4.03 -18.60
N LYS A 20 9.72 4.75 -17.64
CA LYS A 20 11.19 4.90 -17.53
C LYS A 20 11.90 3.61 -17.11
N THR A 21 11.15 2.61 -16.62
CA THR A 21 11.70 1.33 -16.13
C THR A 21 11.51 0.17 -17.10
N GLU A 22 11.17 0.43 -18.36
CA GLU A 22 10.88 -0.62 -19.36
C GLU A 22 12.01 -1.66 -19.45
N LYS A 23 13.26 -1.24 -19.44
CA LYS A 23 14.45 -2.11 -19.52
C LYS A 23 14.89 -2.71 -18.18
N ALA A 24 14.22 -2.36 -17.08
CA ALA A 24 14.56 -2.89 -15.76
C ALA A 24 14.19 -4.37 -15.66
N LYS A 25 15.03 -5.16 -15.02
CA LYS A 25 14.81 -6.60 -14.77
C LYS A 25 13.81 -6.86 -13.65
N GLY A 26 13.60 -5.89 -12.76
CA GLY A 26 12.69 -5.95 -11.63
C GLY A 26 12.36 -4.54 -11.13
N LEU A 27 11.43 -4.43 -10.22
CA LEU A 27 10.95 -3.18 -9.65
C LEU A 27 11.07 -3.17 -8.14
N ILE A 28 11.38 -2.01 -7.58
CA ILE A 28 11.29 -1.75 -6.14
C ILE A 28 10.33 -0.59 -5.94
N ILE A 29 9.26 -0.82 -5.20
CA ILE A 29 8.35 0.24 -4.73
C ILE A 29 8.70 0.55 -3.28
N ASP A 30 9.15 1.76 -3.01
CA ASP A 30 9.49 2.20 -1.66
C ASP A 30 8.31 2.98 -1.06
N LEU A 31 7.68 2.41 -0.04
CA LEU A 31 6.56 2.97 0.72
C LEU A 31 6.96 3.35 2.16
N ARG A 32 8.25 3.31 2.49
CA ARG A 32 8.72 3.68 3.83
C ARG A 32 8.35 5.12 4.14
N GLY A 33 7.83 5.36 5.34
CA GLY A 33 7.36 6.67 5.79
C GLY A 33 6.11 7.19 5.07
N ASN A 34 5.45 6.38 4.23
CA ASN A 34 4.25 6.79 3.50
C ASN A 34 2.98 6.57 4.35
N PRO A 35 2.33 7.63 4.87
CA PRO A 35 1.17 7.52 5.76
C PRO A 35 -0.13 7.10 5.03
N GLY A 36 -0.06 6.87 3.72
CA GLY A 36 -1.22 6.56 2.88
C GLY A 36 -1.77 7.79 2.16
N GLY A 37 -3.08 7.84 2.01
CA GLY A 37 -3.81 8.89 1.30
C GLY A 37 -5.04 8.34 0.59
N LEU A 38 -5.27 8.75 -0.65
CA LEU A 38 -6.46 8.40 -1.42
C LEU A 38 -6.49 6.92 -1.80
N LEU A 39 -7.54 6.22 -1.37
CA LEU A 39 -7.79 4.82 -1.71
C LEU A 39 -7.76 4.56 -3.24
N PRO A 40 -8.37 5.41 -4.10
CA PRO A 40 -8.32 5.20 -5.55
C PRO A 40 -6.90 5.09 -6.11
N ASN A 41 -5.92 5.83 -5.60
CA ASN A 41 -4.54 5.76 -6.05
C ASN A 41 -3.90 4.39 -5.72
N ALA A 42 -4.11 3.89 -4.49
CA ALA A 42 -3.61 2.56 -4.13
C ALA A 42 -4.27 1.45 -4.95
N VAL A 43 -5.59 1.55 -5.16
CA VAL A 43 -6.35 0.62 -6.01
C VAL A 43 -5.83 0.64 -7.45
N PHE A 44 -5.64 1.82 -8.02
CA PHE A 44 -5.14 1.97 -9.39
C PHE A 44 -3.76 1.35 -9.57
N ILE A 45 -2.84 1.62 -8.63
CA ILE A 45 -1.48 1.04 -8.68
C ILE A 45 -1.53 -0.47 -8.47
N SER A 46 -2.35 -0.97 -7.53
CA SER A 46 -2.53 -2.42 -7.32
C SER A 46 -3.04 -3.12 -8.58
N ASN A 47 -3.94 -2.45 -9.31
CA ASN A 47 -4.55 -2.98 -10.54
C ASN A 47 -3.53 -3.28 -11.65
N MET A 48 -2.37 -2.63 -11.64
CA MET A 48 -1.32 -2.89 -12.62
C MET A 48 -0.56 -4.21 -12.38
N PHE A 49 -0.74 -4.83 -11.22
CA PHE A 49 -0.03 -6.06 -10.82
C PHE A 49 -0.98 -7.23 -10.58
N ILE A 50 -2.27 -6.96 -10.35
CA ILE A 50 -3.28 -7.96 -9.98
C ILE A 50 -4.21 -8.18 -11.15
N GLU A 51 -4.44 -9.43 -11.51
CA GLU A 51 -5.31 -9.83 -12.62
C GLU A 51 -6.76 -9.42 -12.37
N GLY A 52 -7.44 -9.00 -13.44
CA GLY A 52 -8.83 -8.55 -13.39
C GLY A 52 -9.77 -9.59 -12.76
N GLY A 53 -10.76 -9.09 -12.02
CA GLY A 53 -11.73 -9.90 -11.29
C GLY A 53 -11.32 -10.27 -9.86
N ASN A 54 -10.02 -10.20 -9.52
CA ASN A 54 -9.51 -10.46 -8.19
C ASN A 54 -9.78 -9.27 -7.23
N ASP A 55 -10.04 -9.57 -5.95
CA ASP A 55 -10.27 -8.53 -4.94
C ASP A 55 -8.95 -7.80 -4.62
N ILE A 56 -8.93 -6.47 -4.59
CA ILE A 56 -7.80 -5.67 -4.11
C ILE A 56 -7.95 -5.40 -2.62
N VAL A 57 -9.15 -5.01 -2.19
CA VAL A 57 -9.46 -4.69 -0.80
C VAL A 57 -10.94 -4.91 -0.54
N SER A 58 -11.28 -5.36 0.66
CA SER A 58 -12.66 -5.40 1.16
C SER A 58 -12.87 -4.33 2.20
N ILE A 59 -14.01 -3.64 2.11
CA ILE A 59 -14.47 -2.64 3.08
C ILE A 59 -15.64 -3.25 3.85
N ILE A 60 -15.49 -3.44 5.15
CA ILE A 60 -16.52 -4.02 6.01
C ILE A 60 -17.13 -2.91 6.87
N GLY A 61 -18.38 -2.59 6.61
CA GLY A 61 -19.16 -1.63 7.39
C GLY A 61 -19.67 -2.21 8.71
N ARG A 62 -20.18 -1.33 9.58
CA ARG A 62 -20.65 -1.67 10.93
C ARG A 62 -21.75 -2.76 10.96
N ASN A 63 -22.61 -2.81 9.94
CA ASN A 63 -23.70 -3.78 9.84
C ASN A 63 -23.32 -5.07 9.11
N GLY A 64 -22.04 -5.37 8.98
CA GLY A 64 -21.56 -6.53 8.21
C GLY A 64 -21.63 -6.34 6.69
N TYR A 65 -22.08 -5.17 6.21
CA TYR A 65 -22.03 -4.85 4.78
C TYR A 65 -20.59 -4.92 4.28
N ARG A 66 -20.38 -5.69 3.22
CA ARG A 66 -19.08 -5.90 2.61
C ARG A 66 -19.08 -5.37 1.19
N ASN A 67 -18.25 -4.38 0.94
CA ASN A 67 -17.91 -3.90 -0.39
C ASN A 67 -16.53 -4.40 -0.79
N ARG A 68 -16.42 -5.05 -1.96
CA ARG A 68 -15.16 -5.54 -2.53
C ARG A 68 -14.76 -4.68 -3.69
N ILE A 69 -13.58 -4.10 -3.62
CA ILE A 69 -12.98 -3.39 -4.75
C ILE A 69 -12.10 -4.38 -5.49
N LYS A 70 -12.44 -4.62 -6.76
CA LYS A 70 -11.77 -5.61 -7.61
C LYS A 70 -10.85 -4.95 -8.61
N ALA A 71 -9.80 -5.67 -8.96
CA ALA A 71 -8.96 -5.35 -10.09
C ALA A 71 -9.78 -5.43 -11.39
N GLN A 72 -9.50 -4.51 -12.31
CA GLN A 72 -10.06 -4.47 -13.65
C GLN A 72 -9.02 -5.00 -14.64
N ASN A 73 -9.46 -5.57 -15.76
CA ASN A 73 -8.54 -5.92 -16.83
C ASN A 73 -7.90 -4.65 -17.39
N THR A 74 -6.59 -4.68 -17.54
CA THR A 74 -5.81 -3.58 -18.09
C THR A 74 -4.68 -4.11 -18.96
N ASP A 75 -4.35 -3.38 -20.01
CA ASP A 75 -3.19 -3.67 -20.88
C ASP A 75 -1.86 -3.29 -20.19
N LEU A 76 -1.92 -2.65 -19.02
CA LEU A 76 -0.76 -2.24 -18.23
C LEU A 76 -0.31 -3.28 -17.19
N THR A 77 -0.73 -4.55 -17.33
CA THR A 77 -0.35 -5.58 -16.35
C THR A 77 1.15 -5.82 -16.35
N ILE A 78 1.76 -5.70 -15.16
CA ILE A 78 3.21 -5.80 -14.96
C ILE A 78 3.55 -7.18 -14.39
N HIS A 79 4.44 -7.91 -15.08
CA HIS A 79 4.88 -9.25 -14.69
C HIS A 79 6.34 -9.31 -14.21
N LYS A 80 6.96 -8.15 -13.93
CA LYS A 80 8.34 -8.10 -13.45
C LYS A 80 8.44 -8.51 -11.99
N PRO A 81 9.54 -9.13 -11.54
CA PRO A 81 9.83 -9.30 -10.13
C PRO A 81 9.67 -7.98 -9.37
N LEU A 82 8.99 -8.01 -8.24
CA LEU A 82 8.64 -6.82 -7.47
C LEU A 82 8.98 -6.99 -5.99
N VAL A 83 9.65 -6.00 -5.44
CA VAL A 83 9.84 -5.83 -4.00
C VAL A 83 9.12 -4.56 -3.56
N VAL A 84 8.36 -4.64 -2.46
CA VAL A 84 7.77 -3.47 -1.80
C VAL A 84 8.45 -3.27 -0.47
N MET A 85 9.12 -2.13 -0.30
CA MET A 85 9.76 -1.77 0.97
C MET A 85 8.76 -1.02 1.85
N VAL A 86 8.65 -1.42 3.12
CA VAL A 86 7.72 -0.86 4.10
C VAL A 86 8.38 -0.66 5.45
N ASP A 87 7.81 0.20 6.27
CA ASP A 87 8.21 0.43 7.66
C ASP A 87 7.01 0.80 8.56
N GLY A 88 7.26 1.10 9.82
CA GLY A 88 6.23 1.54 10.77
C GLY A 88 5.54 2.86 10.41
N GLY A 89 6.03 3.61 9.45
CA GLY A 89 5.37 4.80 8.88
C GLY A 89 4.48 4.50 7.69
N SER A 90 4.56 3.28 7.13
CA SER A 90 3.70 2.83 6.04
C SER A 90 2.30 2.52 6.57
N ALA A 91 1.27 3.29 6.13
CA ALA A 91 -0.07 3.19 6.72
C ALA A 91 -1.19 3.27 5.67
N SER A 92 -2.39 2.78 6.02
CA SER A 92 -3.63 2.97 5.25
C SER A 92 -3.50 2.52 3.78
N ALA A 93 -3.53 3.44 2.80
CA ALA A 93 -3.40 3.13 1.37
C ALA A 93 -2.11 2.36 1.04
N SER A 94 -1.01 2.62 1.77
CA SER A 94 0.25 1.85 1.65
C SER A 94 0.06 0.39 2.07
N GLU A 95 -0.74 0.15 3.11
CA GLU A 95 -1.04 -1.19 3.62
C GLU A 95 -2.01 -1.94 2.71
N ILE A 96 -2.93 -1.22 2.06
CA ILE A 96 -3.84 -1.80 1.06
C ILE A 96 -3.02 -2.29 -0.14
N LEU A 97 -2.12 -1.46 -0.69
CA LEU A 97 -1.26 -1.84 -1.80
C LEU A 97 -0.34 -3.01 -1.42
N SER A 98 0.42 -2.89 -0.34
CA SER A 98 1.38 -3.93 0.09
C SER A 98 0.68 -5.23 0.47
N GLY A 99 -0.46 -5.15 1.17
CA GLY A 99 -1.25 -6.32 1.58
C GLY A 99 -1.84 -7.07 0.38
N ALA A 100 -2.39 -6.34 -0.60
CA ALA A 100 -2.92 -6.95 -1.81
C ALA A 100 -1.83 -7.65 -2.63
N LEU A 101 -0.69 -6.99 -2.84
CA LEU A 101 0.44 -7.57 -3.58
C LEU A 101 1.06 -8.78 -2.85
N LYS A 102 1.10 -8.74 -1.53
CA LYS A 102 1.54 -9.86 -0.69
C LYS A 102 0.62 -11.07 -0.84
N ASP A 103 -0.68 -10.87 -0.67
CA ASP A 103 -1.68 -11.94 -0.67
C ASP A 103 -1.71 -12.70 -2.01
N TYR A 104 -1.47 -12.00 -3.13
CA TYR A 104 -1.36 -12.63 -4.46
C TYR A 104 0.06 -13.04 -4.83
N HIS A 105 1.03 -12.96 -3.92
CA HIS A 105 2.45 -13.27 -4.19
C HIS A 105 3.02 -12.51 -5.40
N LYS A 106 2.48 -11.31 -5.67
CA LYS A 106 2.97 -10.43 -6.77
C LYS A 106 4.21 -9.65 -6.36
N ALA A 107 4.44 -9.47 -5.05
CA ALA A 107 5.63 -8.82 -4.52
C ALA A 107 6.16 -9.54 -3.27
N LYS A 108 7.47 -9.39 -3.01
CA LYS A 108 8.05 -9.64 -1.70
C LYS A 108 7.99 -8.35 -0.89
N ILE A 109 7.45 -8.43 0.32
CA ILE A 109 7.40 -7.29 1.25
C ILE A 109 8.66 -7.33 2.10
N LEU A 110 9.41 -6.23 2.09
CA LEU A 110 10.70 -6.11 2.78
C LEU A 110 10.73 -4.90 3.69
N GLY A 111 11.30 -5.02 4.85
CA GLY A 111 11.46 -3.93 5.82
C GLY A 111 10.97 -4.30 7.19
N THR A 112 10.18 -3.47 7.83
CA THR A 112 9.58 -3.73 9.13
C THR A 112 8.06 -3.69 9.06
N LYS A 113 7.40 -4.20 10.09
CA LYS A 113 5.94 -4.20 10.19
C LYS A 113 5.34 -2.82 9.98
N THR A 114 4.25 -2.74 9.21
CA THR A 114 3.56 -1.48 8.93
C THR A 114 2.73 -1.00 10.13
N TYR A 115 2.17 0.20 10.02
CA TYR A 115 1.49 0.91 11.11
C TYR A 115 0.25 0.20 11.65
N GLY A 116 -0.60 -0.37 10.79
CA GLY A 116 -1.87 -0.98 11.18
C GLY A 116 -3.05 -0.01 11.19
N LYS A 117 -3.15 0.89 10.21
CA LYS A 117 -4.30 1.80 10.03
C LYS A 117 -5.33 1.19 9.09
N GLY A 118 -6.13 0.26 9.61
CA GLY A 118 -7.14 -0.47 8.84
C GLY A 118 -8.56 0.11 8.88
N MET A 119 -8.76 1.34 9.38
CA MET A 119 -10.09 1.94 9.55
C MET A 119 -10.42 2.95 8.46
N VAL A 120 -11.70 2.94 8.01
CA VAL A 120 -12.30 3.96 7.16
C VAL A 120 -12.95 5.00 8.05
N GLN A 121 -12.56 6.25 7.89
CA GLN A 121 -13.10 7.37 8.66
C GLN A 121 -13.85 8.33 7.74
N GLN A 122 -14.96 8.85 8.24
CA GLN A 122 -15.76 9.88 7.59
C GLN A 122 -15.81 11.12 8.48
N ILE A 123 -15.55 12.28 7.88
CA ILE A 123 -15.75 13.57 8.57
C ILE A 123 -17.22 13.95 8.44
N VAL A 124 -17.90 14.07 9.56
CA VAL A 124 -19.29 14.52 9.65
C VAL A 124 -19.27 15.97 10.14
N PRO A 125 -19.63 16.95 9.28
CA PRO A 125 -19.67 18.35 9.69
C PRO A 125 -20.81 18.60 10.68
N LEU A 126 -20.57 19.47 11.66
CA LEU A 126 -21.56 19.90 12.65
C LEU A 126 -22.01 21.34 12.38
N PRO A 127 -23.23 21.73 12.84
CA PRO A 127 -23.80 23.07 12.57
C PRO A 127 -22.99 24.26 13.08
N ASN A 128 -22.10 24.03 14.06
CA ASN A 128 -21.25 25.08 14.66
C ASN A 128 -19.89 25.25 13.90
N GLY A 129 -19.75 24.68 12.71
CA GLY A 129 -18.51 24.74 11.92
C GLY A 129 -17.39 23.79 12.36
N THR A 130 -17.64 22.94 13.37
CA THR A 130 -16.74 21.84 13.75
C THR A 130 -17.11 20.56 12.99
N GLY A 131 -16.40 19.47 13.23
CA GLY A 131 -16.71 18.16 12.64
C GLY A 131 -16.32 17.02 13.57
N ILE A 132 -16.95 15.88 13.37
CA ILE A 132 -16.60 14.62 14.03
C ILE A 132 -15.96 13.70 13.00
N ASN A 133 -14.80 13.13 13.35
CA ASN A 133 -14.18 12.06 12.58
C ASN A 133 -14.70 10.72 13.08
N LEU A 134 -15.59 10.10 12.30
CA LEU A 134 -16.30 8.88 12.68
C LEU A 134 -15.76 7.67 11.92
N THR A 135 -15.36 6.61 12.65
CA THR A 135 -15.02 5.33 12.02
C THR A 135 -16.29 4.63 11.57
N ILE A 136 -16.41 4.37 10.27
CA ILE A 136 -17.59 3.79 9.63
C ILE A 136 -17.37 2.38 9.09
N ALA A 137 -16.13 1.98 8.84
CA ALA A 137 -15.79 0.68 8.28
C ALA A 137 -14.33 0.33 8.56
N LYS A 138 -13.94 -0.89 8.20
CA LYS A 138 -12.56 -1.35 8.23
C LYS A 138 -12.14 -1.99 6.90
N TYR A 139 -10.83 -2.00 6.65
CA TYR A 139 -10.23 -2.65 5.50
C TYR A 139 -9.77 -4.06 5.84
N LEU A 140 -10.05 -4.99 4.91
CA LEU A 140 -9.43 -6.31 4.90
C LEU A 140 -8.64 -6.49 3.61
N THR A 141 -7.52 -7.18 3.69
CA THR A 141 -6.78 -7.63 2.50
C THR A 141 -7.59 -8.66 1.69
N PRO A 142 -7.19 -9.01 0.47
CA PRO A 142 -7.87 -10.05 -0.33
C PRO A 142 -8.10 -11.35 0.44
N ASN A 143 -7.13 -11.82 1.19
CA ASN A 143 -7.23 -13.04 2.01
C ASN A 143 -8.04 -12.84 3.30
N GLY A 144 -8.60 -11.65 3.53
CA GLY A 144 -9.45 -11.35 4.69
C GLY A 144 -8.68 -10.94 5.95
N THR A 145 -7.40 -10.65 5.85
CA THR A 145 -6.62 -10.17 7.00
C THR A 145 -7.08 -8.76 7.39
N ASP A 146 -7.42 -8.58 8.65
CA ASP A 146 -7.75 -7.28 9.23
C ASP A 146 -6.46 -6.48 9.44
N ILE A 147 -6.31 -5.37 8.73
CA ILE A 147 -5.13 -4.50 8.79
C ILE A 147 -5.10 -3.74 10.13
N ASN A 148 -6.28 -3.46 10.71
CA ASN A 148 -6.37 -2.58 11.88
C ASN A 148 -5.61 -3.12 13.07
N GLU A 149 -4.71 -2.32 13.64
CA GLU A 149 -3.82 -2.62 14.77
C GLU A 149 -2.83 -3.78 14.53
N LYS A 150 -2.97 -4.48 13.40
CA LYS A 150 -2.10 -5.61 13.05
C LYS A 150 -1.02 -5.24 12.05
N GLY A 151 -1.35 -4.34 11.11
CA GLY A 151 -0.45 -4.00 10.01
C GLY A 151 -0.18 -5.15 9.05
N ILE A 152 0.77 -4.94 8.16
CA ILE A 152 1.29 -5.93 7.23
C ILE A 152 2.68 -6.35 7.71
N GLU A 153 2.84 -7.63 8.02
CA GLU A 153 4.15 -8.21 8.35
C GLU A 153 4.99 -8.36 7.07
N PRO A 154 6.27 -7.97 7.07
CA PRO A 154 7.14 -8.21 5.93
C PRO A 154 7.43 -9.70 5.73
N ASP A 155 7.74 -10.09 4.49
CA ASP A 155 8.26 -11.44 4.18
C ASP A 155 9.75 -11.53 4.53
N ILE A 156 10.44 -10.39 4.42
CA ILE A 156 11.87 -10.25 4.74
C ILE A 156 12.01 -9.10 5.74
N ASN A 157 12.23 -9.46 7.02
CA ASN A 157 12.42 -8.46 8.05
C ASN A 157 13.84 -7.92 8.03
N VAL A 158 13.98 -6.61 7.79
CA VAL A 158 15.25 -5.90 7.81
C VAL A 158 15.05 -4.57 8.53
N GLU A 159 15.65 -4.42 9.69
CA GLU A 159 15.61 -3.17 10.45
C GLU A 159 16.73 -2.21 10.00
N LEU A 160 16.42 -0.91 9.96
CA LEU A 160 17.41 0.15 9.84
C LEU A 160 17.66 0.74 11.21
N THR A 161 18.92 0.67 11.64
CA THR A 161 19.36 1.32 12.88
C THR A 161 19.67 2.79 12.64
N ILE A 162 19.72 3.58 13.73
CA ILE A 162 20.15 4.98 13.67
C ILE A 162 21.57 5.09 13.08
N ASP A 163 22.44 4.14 13.39
CA ASP A 163 23.80 4.12 12.87
C ASP A 163 23.85 3.82 11.37
N ASP A 164 22.98 2.93 10.88
CA ASP A 164 22.82 2.71 9.44
C ASP A 164 22.39 4.00 8.72
N MET A 165 21.42 4.73 9.29
CA MET A 165 20.96 5.99 8.71
C MET A 165 22.08 7.07 8.72
N LYS A 166 22.82 7.20 9.80
CA LYS A 166 23.97 8.14 9.90
C LYS A 166 25.08 7.79 8.94
N ALA A 167 25.32 6.50 8.71
CA ALA A 167 26.32 6.00 7.78
C ALA A 167 25.86 6.03 6.31
N ASN A 168 24.63 6.49 6.04
CA ASN A 168 23.97 6.42 4.72
C ASN A 168 24.00 4.99 4.12
N ASN A 169 23.85 3.98 4.98
CA ASN A 169 23.89 2.57 4.65
C ASN A 169 22.47 1.98 4.63
N ASP A 170 21.75 2.15 3.54
CA ASP A 170 20.39 1.60 3.38
C ASP A 170 20.41 0.08 3.14
N LYS A 171 20.49 -0.69 4.23
CA LYS A 171 20.50 -2.15 4.20
C LYS A 171 19.24 -2.73 3.58
N GLN A 172 18.08 -2.05 3.74
CA GLN A 172 16.82 -2.50 3.13
C GLN A 172 16.89 -2.37 1.61
N LEU A 173 17.35 -1.24 1.08
CA LEU A 173 17.51 -1.04 -0.36
C LEU A 173 18.59 -1.96 -0.94
N ILE A 174 19.68 -2.21 -0.22
CA ILE A 174 20.72 -3.16 -0.63
C ILE A 174 20.15 -4.58 -0.72
N MET A 175 19.33 -4.99 0.24
CA MET A 175 18.69 -6.31 0.24
C MET A 175 17.64 -6.42 -0.87
N ALA A 176 16.85 -5.37 -1.11
CA ALA A 176 15.81 -5.35 -2.15
C ALA A 176 16.37 -5.47 -3.59
N LYS A 177 17.67 -5.17 -3.79
CA LYS A 177 18.36 -5.28 -5.09
C LYS A 177 18.94 -6.67 -5.35
N LYS A 178 18.93 -7.58 -4.39
CA LYS A 178 19.41 -8.97 -4.51
C LYS A 178 18.34 -9.91 -4.99
#